data_5add4ebb020992236ea974e9f4e6ea5e
#
_entry.id   5add4ebb020992236ea974e9f4e6ea5e
#
_cell.length_a   1.000
_cell.length_b   1.000
_cell.length_c   1.000
_cell.angle_alpha   90.00
_cell.angle_beta   90.00
_cell.angle_gamma   90.00
#
_symmetry.space_group_name_H-M   'P 1'
#
loop_
_entity.id
_entity.type
_entity.pdbx_description
1 polymer ?
#
loop_
_entity_poly.entity_id
_entity_poly.type
_entity_poly.pdbx_seq_one_letter_code
_entity_poly.pdbx_strand_id
1 'polypeptide(L)'
;MKDKAKKMNYTTGVVHSLNSDIKVATKKIIKTLESSKKQCLIFGGEPTVNVKGKGRGGRSQELVLRILQELNNDTHNRFIISSIGTDGIDGNTKFAGAISSSTNISVSKKYLKNNDSFNYFKKNGGLIHTVPTHTNVNDIGLSIRQNL
;
A
#
# COMPACT_ATOMS: atom_id res chain seq x y z
N MET A 1 6.57 13.43 6.70
CA MET A 1 7.12 12.50 5.69
C MET A 1 7.83 13.24 4.54
N LYS A 2 7.18 14.20 3.87
CA LYS A 2 7.77 14.93 2.73
C LYS A 2 9.13 15.55 3.04
N ASP A 3 9.28 16.25 4.17
CA ASP A 3 10.54 16.89 4.54
C ASP A 3 11.64 15.88 4.88
N LYS A 4 11.26 14.74 5.49
CA LYS A 4 12.21 13.65 5.73
C LYS A 4 12.70 13.04 4.41
N ALA A 5 11.81 12.79 3.45
CA ALA A 5 12.20 12.28 2.14
C ALA A 5 13.11 13.25 1.38
N LYS A 6 12.82 14.56 1.45
CA LYS A 6 13.70 15.60 0.88
C LYS A 6 15.09 15.62 1.53
N LYS A 7 15.16 15.52 2.88
CA LYS A 7 16.44 15.42 3.61
C LYS A 7 17.23 14.17 3.22
N MET A 8 16.58 13.15 2.71
CA MET A 8 17.20 11.94 2.16
C MET A 8 17.44 12.04 0.64
N ASN A 9 17.39 13.24 0.08
CA ASN A 9 17.64 13.56 -1.33
C ASN A 9 16.63 12.95 -2.33
N TYR A 10 15.43 12.53 -1.86
CA TYR A 10 14.38 12.09 -2.78
C TYR A 10 13.59 13.26 -3.36
N THR A 11 13.37 13.25 -4.68
CA THR A 11 12.34 14.09 -5.28
C THR A 11 10.97 13.55 -4.92
N THR A 12 10.10 14.38 -4.30
CA THR A 12 8.85 13.92 -3.69
C THR A 12 7.62 14.42 -4.41
N GLY A 13 6.61 13.56 -4.55
CA GLY A 13 5.23 13.88 -4.90
C GLY A 13 4.28 13.51 -3.76
N VAL A 14 3.09 14.12 -3.75
CA VAL A 14 2.05 13.81 -2.75
C VAL A 14 0.71 13.60 -3.46
N VAL A 15 0.01 12.54 -3.09
CA VAL A 15 -1.39 12.28 -3.47
C VAL A 15 -2.25 12.38 -2.23
N HIS A 16 -3.10 13.39 -2.20
CA HIS A 16 -4.02 13.64 -1.09
C HIS A 16 -5.39 12.97 -1.32
N SER A 17 -6.13 12.82 -0.23
CA SER A 17 -7.56 12.48 -0.25
C SER A 17 -7.89 11.18 -0.99
N LEU A 18 -7.29 10.08 -0.55
CA LEU A 18 -7.67 8.75 -1.02
C LEU A 18 -8.94 8.24 -0.32
N ASN A 19 -9.95 9.09 -0.16
CA ASN A 19 -11.20 8.79 0.55
C ASN A 19 -12.27 8.29 -0.43
N SER A 20 -11.98 7.22 -1.16
CA SER A 20 -12.85 6.64 -2.17
C SER A 20 -12.79 5.11 -2.10
N ASP A 21 -13.58 4.42 -2.94
CA ASP A 21 -13.42 2.98 -3.10
C ASP A 21 -11.95 2.64 -3.38
N ILE A 22 -11.48 1.58 -2.74
CA ILE A 22 -10.06 1.19 -2.79
C ILE A 22 -9.55 0.93 -4.21
N LYS A 23 -10.41 0.50 -5.14
CA LYS A 23 -10.03 0.32 -6.56
C LYS A 23 -9.78 1.67 -7.24
N VAL A 24 -10.57 2.70 -6.90
CA VAL A 24 -10.37 4.06 -7.41
C VAL A 24 -9.08 4.64 -6.85
N ALA A 25 -8.85 4.48 -5.54
CA ALA A 25 -7.61 4.89 -4.88
C ALA A 25 -6.39 4.21 -5.50
N THR A 26 -6.45 2.89 -5.74
CA THR A 26 -5.41 2.11 -6.41
C THR A 26 -5.06 2.70 -7.78
N LYS A 27 -6.06 2.90 -8.64
CA LYS A 27 -5.85 3.46 -9.99
C LYS A 27 -5.24 4.86 -9.97
N LYS A 28 -5.67 5.71 -9.02
CA LYS A 28 -5.12 7.06 -8.85
C LYS A 28 -3.64 7.01 -8.49
N ILE A 29 -3.25 6.12 -7.58
CA ILE A 29 -1.84 5.93 -7.19
C ILE A 29 -1.04 5.43 -8.39
N ILE A 30 -1.47 4.36 -9.07
CA ILE A 30 -0.76 3.78 -10.22
C ILE A 30 -0.57 4.80 -11.32
N LYS A 31 -1.64 5.50 -11.74
CA LYS A 31 -1.54 6.57 -12.75
C LYS A 31 -0.49 7.62 -12.37
N THR A 32 -0.41 7.98 -11.08
CA THR A 32 0.59 8.94 -10.60
C THR A 32 1.99 8.34 -10.61
N LEU A 33 2.16 7.07 -10.25
CA LEU A 33 3.45 6.39 -10.29
C LEU A 33 4.01 6.30 -11.72
N GLU A 34 3.16 6.00 -12.68
CA GLU A 34 3.54 5.86 -14.09
C GLU A 34 3.86 7.21 -14.74
N SER A 35 3.05 8.24 -14.47
CA SER A 35 3.20 9.57 -15.07
C SER A 35 4.25 10.44 -14.38
N SER A 36 4.58 10.19 -13.12
CA SER A 36 5.47 11.02 -12.32
C SER A 36 6.93 10.59 -12.46
N LYS A 37 7.84 11.56 -12.60
CA LYS A 37 9.29 11.35 -12.49
C LYS A 37 9.80 11.40 -11.04
N LYS A 38 8.90 11.51 -10.05
CA LYS A 38 9.29 11.59 -8.64
C LYS A 38 9.80 10.25 -8.13
N GLN A 39 10.86 10.29 -7.33
CA GLN A 39 11.47 9.10 -6.74
C GLN A 39 10.67 8.59 -5.54
N CYS A 40 10.04 9.48 -4.78
CA CYS A 40 9.19 9.13 -3.65
C CYS A 40 7.79 9.73 -3.83
N LEU A 41 6.76 8.90 -3.83
CA LEU A 41 5.37 9.31 -3.82
C LEU A 41 4.80 9.02 -2.44
N ILE A 42 4.30 10.06 -1.77
CA ILE A 42 3.61 9.94 -0.49
C ILE A 42 2.11 10.03 -0.76
N PHE A 43 1.33 9.17 -0.15
CA PHE A 43 -0.13 9.21 -0.29
C PHE A 43 -0.80 9.00 1.06
N GLY A 44 -2.02 9.50 1.20
CA GLY A 44 -2.78 9.37 2.43
C GLY A 44 -4.28 9.57 2.22
N GLY A 45 -5.05 9.03 3.15
CA GLY A 45 -6.50 9.06 3.16
C GLY A 45 -7.07 7.81 3.81
N GLU A 46 -8.34 7.57 3.58
CA GLU A 46 -9.08 6.45 4.15
C GLU A 46 -9.90 5.75 3.05
N PRO A 47 -9.24 4.95 2.18
CA PRO A 47 -9.97 4.23 1.15
C PRO A 47 -10.90 3.18 1.77
N THR A 48 -12.07 3.02 1.18
CA THR A 48 -13.06 2.05 1.64
C THR A 48 -12.92 0.73 0.91
N VAL A 49 -13.00 -0.38 1.66
CA VAL A 49 -12.99 -1.74 1.14
C VAL A 49 -14.39 -2.31 1.18
N ASN A 50 -14.90 -2.77 0.04
CA ASN A 50 -16.13 -3.56 0.00
C ASN A 50 -15.78 -5.03 0.30
N VAL A 51 -16.02 -5.44 1.55
CA VAL A 51 -15.73 -6.80 2.00
C VAL A 51 -16.78 -7.76 1.48
N LYS A 52 -16.38 -8.72 0.65
CA LYS A 52 -17.22 -9.78 0.07
C LYS A 52 -16.79 -11.18 0.49
N GLY A 53 -15.53 -11.31 0.88
CA GLY A 53 -14.94 -12.58 1.29
C GLY A 53 -14.93 -12.76 2.79
N LYS A 54 -14.38 -13.91 3.23
CA LYS A 54 -14.20 -14.27 4.65
C LYS A 54 -12.73 -14.22 5.09
N GLY A 55 -11.87 -13.61 4.28
CA GLY A 55 -10.45 -13.51 4.54
C GLY A 55 -10.10 -12.53 5.68
N ARG A 56 -8.82 -12.41 5.93
CA ARG A 56 -8.26 -11.51 6.94
C ARG A 56 -7.42 -10.42 6.27
N GLY A 57 -7.42 -9.24 6.86
CA GLY A 57 -6.66 -8.09 6.39
C GLY A 57 -7.36 -6.79 6.72
N GLY A 58 -6.80 -5.72 6.24
CA GLY A 58 -7.36 -4.38 6.31
C GLY A 58 -7.09 -3.62 5.02
N ARG A 59 -7.53 -2.37 4.99
CA ARG A 59 -7.46 -1.53 3.78
C ARG A 59 -6.04 -1.17 3.38
N SER A 60 -5.13 -0.98 4.33
CA SER A 60 -3.73 -0.70 4.04
C SER A 60 -3.03 -1.90 3.39
N GLN A 61 -3.20 -3.10 3.93
CA GLN A 61 -2.69 -4.33 3.33
C GLN A 61 -3.33 -4.59 1.96
N GLU A 62 -4.66 -4.42 1.85
CA GLU A 62 -5.37 -4.64 0.59
C GLU A 62 -4.95 -3.64 -0.47
N LEU A 63 -4.72 -2.36 -0.11
CA LEU A 63 -4.26 -1.33 -1.05
C LEU A 63 -2.91 -1.70 -1.66
N VAL A 64 -1.94 -2.11 -0.83
CA VAL A 64 -0.63 -2.56 -1.33
C VAL A 64 -0.80 -3.75 -2.26
N LEU A 65 -1.58 -4.76 -1.87
CA LEU A 65 -1.79 -5.96 -2.68
C LEU A 65 -2.47 -5.66 -4.02
N ARG A 66 -3.42 -4.71 -4.06
CA ARG A 66 -4.05 -4.25 -5.30
C ARG A 66 -3.08 -3.52 -6.21
N ILE A 67 -2.27 -2.62 -5.66
CA ILE A 67 -1.26 -1.92 -6.46
C ILE A 67 -0.29 -2.94 -7.07
N LEU A 68 0.18 -3.93 -6.30
CA LEU A 68 1.03 -5.00 -6.81
C LEU A 68 0.36 -5.78 -7.95
N GLN A 69 -0.94 -6.08 -7.80
CA GLN A 69 -1.68 -6.85 -8.80
C GLN A 69 -1.93 -6.08 -10.09
N GLU A 70 -2.11 -4.76 -10.01
CA GLU A 70 -2.47 -3.92 -11.16
C GLU A 70 -1.25 -3.34 -11.88
N LEU A 71 -0.09 -3.18 -11.20
CA LEU A 71 1.17 -2.87 -11.87
C LEU A 71 1.54 -4.02 -12.81
N ASN A 72 1.96 -3.72 -14.02
CA ASN A 72 2.45 -4.74 -14.94
C ASN A 72 3.82 -5.27 -14.48
N ASN A 73 4.23 -6.43 -14.99
CA ASN A 73 5.46 -7.10 -14.58
C ASN A 73 6.71 -6.22 -14.76
N ASP A 74 6.75 -5.38 -15.79
CA ASP A 74 7.90 -4.52 -16.09
C ASP A 74 8.00 -3.32 -15.16
N THR A 75 6.87 -2.80 -14.68
CA THR A 75 6.83 -1.66 -13.75
C THR A 75 6.86 -2.09 -12.29
N HIS A 76 6.50 -3.33 -12.00
CA HIS A 76 6.36 -3.86 -10.65
C HIS A 76 7.69 -3.82 -9.87
N ASN A 77 8.77 -4.27 -10.47
CA ASN A 77 10.10 -4.28 -9.85
C ASN A 77 10.71 -2.88 -9.69
N ARG A 78 10.08 -1.85 -10.27
CA ARG A 78 10.56 -0.46 -10.17
C ARG A 78 10.12 0.26 -8.90
N PHE A 79 9.19 -0.30 -8.14
CA PHE A 79 8.61 0.37 -6.98
C PHE A 79 8.59 -0.51 -5.74
N ILE A 80 9.01 0.06 -4.62
CA ILE A 80 8.67 -0.44 -3.30
C ILE A 80 7.47 0.37 -2.83
N ILE A 81 6.42 -0.30 -2.36
CA ILE A 81 5.17 0.33 -1.96
C ILE A 81 4.81 -0.12 -0.56
N SER A 82 4.42 0.81 0.30
CA SER A 82 3.92 0.51 1.63
C SER A 82 2.68 1.34 1.96
N SER A 83 1.83 0.79 2.82
CA SER A 83 0.71 1.51 3.43
C SER A 83 0.47 0.99 4.83
N ILE A 84 0.14 1.90 5.76
CA ILE A 84 -0.16 1.59 7.16
C ILE A 84 -1.31 2.43 7.69
N GLY A 85 -2.09 1.87 8.59
CA GLY A 85 -2.94 2.64 9.52
C GLY A 85 -2.05 3.31 10.57
N THR A 86 -2.26 4.61 10.78
CA THR A 86 -1.42 5.38 11.71
C THR A 86 -1.65 5.04 13.18
N ASP A 87 -2.74 4.35 13.52
CA ASP A 87 -3.03 3.80 14.84
C ASP A 87 -2.24 2.50 15.15
N GLY A 88 -1.57 1.93 14.14
CA GLY A 88 -0.78 0.71 14.26
C GLY A 88 -1.58 -0.57 14.02
N ILE A 89 -2.84 -0.45 13.59
CA ILE A 89 -3.75 -1.56 13.34
C ILE A 89 -4.36 -1.44 11.94
N ASP A 90 -4.47 -2.55 11.22
CA ASP A 90 -5.11 -2.58 9.91
C ASP A 90 -6.16 -3.69 9.85
N GLY A 91 -7.43 -3.28 9.82
CA GLY A 91 -8.59 -4.14 9.78
C GLY A 91 -8.69 -5.08 10.98
N ASN A 92 -8.85 -6.39 10.73
CA ASN A 92 -8.98 -7.42 11.76
C ASN A 92 -7.64 -8.10 12.10
N THR A 93 -6.53 -7.39 11.96
CA THR A 93 -5.19 -7.90 12.22
C THR A 93 -4.47 -7.10 13.31
N LYS A 94 -3.35 -7.64 13.83
CA LYS A 94 -2.45 -6.95 14.77
C LYS A 94 -1.28 -6.25 14.05
N PHE A 95 -1.40 -6.02 12.75
CA PHE A 95 -0.37 -5.42 11.93
C PHE A 95 -0.85 -4.04 11.45
N ALA A 96 0.06 -3.10 11.36
CA ALA A 96 -0.25 -1.74 10.92
C ALA A 96 -0.58 -1.66 9.42
N GLY A 97 -0.06 -2.59 8.63
CA GLY A 97 -0.24 -2.61 7.19
C GLY A 97 0.75 -3.53 6.49
N ALA A 98 1.16 -3.16 5.29
CA ALA A 98 2.10 -3.96 4.51
C ALA A 98 3.08 -3.11 3.69
N ILE A 99 4.18 -3.76 3.30
CA ILE A 99 5.16 -3.29 2.32
C ILE A 99 5.30 -4.34 1.22
N SER A 100 5.44 -3.92 -0.01
CA SER A 100 5.72 -4.84 -1.11
C SER A 100 7.15 -5.33 -1.05
N SER A 101 7.31 -6.64 -0.98
CA SER A 101 8.51 -7.30 -1.47
C SER A 101 8.16 -7.90 -2.83
N SER A 102 9.00 -7.71 -3.84
CA SER A 102 8.79 -8.24 -5.18
C SER A 102 8.43 -9.72 -5.12
N THR A 103 7.22 -10.13 -5.50
CA THR A 103 6.88 -11.56 -5.51
C THR A 103 5.60 -11.88 -6.29
N ASN A 104 5.51 -13.07 -6.70
CA ASN A 104 4.47 -13.93 -7.27
C ASN A 104 3.06 -13.32 -7.41
N ILE A 105 2.91 -12.35 -8.32
CA ILE A 105 1.69 -11.58 -8.58
C ILE A 105 0.55 -12.49 -9.03
N SER A 106 0.87 -13.62 -9.69
CA SER A 106 -0.15 -14.54 -10.22
C SER A 106 -1.10 -15.11 -9.13
N VAL A 107 -0.65 -15.15 -7.90
CA VAL A 107 -1.39 -15.71 -6.76
C VAL A 107 -2.24 -14.66 -6.04
N SER A 108 -1.96 -13.36 -6.24
CA SER A 108 -2.61 -12.27 -5.50
C SER A 108 -4.12 -12.16 -5.75
N LYS A 109 -4.59 -12.48 -6.97
CA LYS A 109 -6.02 -12.40 -7.36
C LYS A 109 -6.95 -13.17 -6.44
N LYS A 110 -6.56 -14.38 -6.02
CA LYS A 110 -7.41 -15.20 -5.13
C LYS A 110 -7.55 -14.58 -3.74
N TYR A 111 -6.46 -13.99 -3.23
CA TYR A 111 -6.48 -13.32 -1.93
C TYR A 111 -7.33 -12.04 -1.99
N LEU A 112 -7.20 -11.23 -3.04
CA LEU A 112 -8.04 -10.04 -3.26
C LEU A 112 -9.53 -10.40 -3.39
N LYS A 113 -9.87 -11.49 -4.10
CA LYS A 113 -11.26 -11.95 -4.24
C LYS A 113 -11.89 -12.33 -2.89
N ASN A 114 -11.09 -12.81 -1.95
CA ASN A 114 -11.53 -13.22 -0.62
C ASN A 114 -11.28 -12.16 0.48
N ASN A 115 -10.82 -10.95 0.14
CA ASN A 115 -10.36 -9.92 1.08
C ASN A 115 -9.35 -10.47 2.10
N ASP A 116 -8.36 -11.24 1.62
CA ASP A 116 -7.43 -12.03 2.44
C ASP A 116 -5.97 -11.57 2.29
N SER A 117 -5.79 -10.26 2.28
CA SER A 117 -4.47 -9.63 2.13
C SER A 117 -3.49 -10.00 3.23
N PHE A 118 -3.97 -10.21 4.46
CA PHE A 118 -3.14 -10.67 5.58
C PHE A 118 -2.45 -12.00 5.27
N ASN A 119 -3.20 -13.01 4.86
CA ASN A 119 -2.62 -14.33 4.58
C ASN A 119 -1.68 -14.31 3.37
N TYR A 120 -1.92 -13.41 2.39
CA TYR A 120 -0.97 -13.19 1.33
C TYR A 120 0.38 -12.70 1.88
N PHE A 121 0.39 -11.61 2.63
CA PHE A 121 1.64 -11.04 3.18
C PHE A 121 2.27 -11.91 4.27
N LYS A 122 1.47 -12.65 5.04
CA LYS A 122 2.00 -13.63 5.99
C LYS A 122 2.82 -14.72 5.29
N LYS A 123 2.35 -15.17 4.13
CA LYS A 123 3.03 -16.22 3.34
C LYS A 123 4.25 -15.69 2.58
N ASN A 124 4.16 -14.48 2.02
CA ASN A 124 5.15 -13.95 1.10
C ASN A 124 6.08 -12.90 1.74
N GLY A 125 5.85 -12.58 3.01
CA GLY A 125 6.54 -11.48 3.70
C GLY A 125 5.90 -10.12 3.43
N GLY A 126 6.33 -9.11 4.19
CA GLY A 126 5.92 -7.71 3.98
C GLY A 126 4.86 -7.19 4.95
N LEU A 127 4.46 -7.94 5.97
CA LEU A 127 3.63 -7.41 7.05
C LEU A 127 4.43 -6.39 7.88
N ILE A 128 3.84 -5.22 8.13
CA ILE A 128 4.41 -4.20 9.00
C ILE A 128 3.78 -4.32 10.38
N HIS A 129 4.62 -4.60 11.37
CA HIS A 129 4.22 -4.67 12.77
C HIS A 129 4.69 -3.43 13.51
N THR A 130 3.79 -2.83 14.28
CA THR A 130 4.09 -1.76 15.24
C THR A 130 3.37 -2.06 16.55
N VAL A 131 3.72 -1.32 17.60
CA VAL A 131 2.86 -1.24 18.78
C VAL A 131 1.72 -0.24 18.49
N PRO A 132 0.60 -0.27 19.25
CA PRO A 132 -0.42 0.76 19.16
C PRO A 132 0.22 2.15 19.35
N THR A 133 -0.10 3.07 18.43
CA THR A 133 0.53 4.40 18.41
C THR A 133 -0.23 5.45 19.21
N HIS A 134 -1.45 5.13 19.63
CA HIS A 134 -2.40 6.04 20.26
C HIS A 134 -2.70 7.31 19.44
N THR A 135 -2.48 7.23 18.13
CA THR A 135 -2.74 8.29 17.15
C THR A 135 -3.54 7.71 15.99
N ASN A 136 -4.55 8.42 15.53
CA ASN A 136 -5.25 8.06 14.31
C ASN A 136 -5.45 9.32 13.44
N VAL A 137 -4.67 9.40 12.38
CA VAL A 137 -4.77 10.44 11.34
C VAL A 137 -4.97 9.81 9.96
N ASN A 138 -5.77 8.74 9.92
CA ASN A 138 -6.04 7.89 8.77
C ASN A 138 -4.82 7.06 8.32
N ASP A 139 -4.87 6.55 7.09
CA ASP A 139 -3.79 5.75 6.54
C ASP A 139 -2.78 6.63 5.83
N ILE A 140 -1.53 6.22 5.91
CA ILE A 140 -0.44 6.83 5.17
C ILE A 140 0.34 5.74 4.41
N GLY A 141 0.81 6.11 3.25
CA GLY A 141 1.65 5.20 2.47
C GLY A 141 2.70 5.96 1.69
N LEU A 142 3.63 5.21 1.19
CA LEU A 142 4.67 5.71 0.32
C LEU A 142 5.03 4.68 -0.76
N SER A 143 5.50 5.20 -1.88
CA SER A 143 6.19 4.42 -2.89
C SER A 143 7.56 5.01 -3.16
N ILE A 144 8.56 4.16 -3.28
CA ILE A 144 9.91 4.55 -3.69
C ILE A 144 10.21 3.90 -5.04
N ARG A 145 10.63 4.71 -6.01
CA ARG A 145 11.13 4.22 -7.30
C ARG A 145 12.55 3.70 -7.09
N GLN A 146 12.78 2.46 -7.44
CA GLN A 146 14.11 1.87 -7.47
C GLN A 146 14.84 2.30 -8.74
N ASN A 147 16.08 2.71 -8.61
CA ASN A 147 16.99 2.88 -9.74
C ASN A 147 17.50 1.47 -10.10
N LEU A 148 16.97 0.89 -11.13
CA LEU A 148 17.47 -0.32 -11.75
C LEU A 148 18.50 0.04 -12.78
#